data_e21fc997e72bf3ad5244a6aeceed6179
#
_entry.id   e21fc997e72bf3ad5244a6aeceed6179
#
_cell.length_a   1.000
_cell.length_b   1.000
_cell.length_c   1.000
_cell.angle_alpha   90.00
_cell.angle_beta   90.00
_cell.angle_gamma   90.00
#
_symmetry.space_group_name_H-M   'P 1'
#
loop_
_entity.id
_entity.type
_entity.pdbx_description
1 polymer ?
#
loop_
_entity_poly.entity_id
_entity_poly.type
_entity_poly.pdbx_seq_one_letter_code
_entity_poly.pdbx_strand_id
1 'polypeptide(L)'
;MKYCSSCGSSKLIKEIPEGDHRLRIVCKNCDTIHYINPNLIVGCLILNDKGEVMLCRRGIEPRLGYWNLPAGFLENEESVELGALREVEEETGARVKIEKLHSIYNVLKAQQVYLIFKAQMLDEHYALTPESTEIKFFDWKAIPWDEIAFSSNIHALKHWISVLNGGPDEINIGTLELN
;
A
#
# COMPACT_ATOMS: atom_id res chain seq x y z
N MET A 1 7.67 11.70 17.21
CA MET A 1 7.18 13.08 17.54
C MET A 1 8.14 13.73 18.52
N LYS A 2 8.61 14.96 18.26
CA LYS A 2 9.51 15.73 19.12
C LYS A 2 8.78 16.81 19.91
N TYR A 3 7.69 17.31 19.35
CA TYR A 3 6.88 18.40 19.92
C TYR A 3 5.41 18.05 19.86
N CYS A 4 4.64 18.59 20.81
CA CYS A 4 3.17 18.44 20.83
C CYS A 4 2.57 19.20 19.63
N SER A 5 1.72 18.53 18.85
CA SER A 5 1.05 19.17 17.70
C SER A 5 -0.01 20.21 18.10
N SER A 6 -0.47 20.18 19.36
CA SER A 6 -1.49 21.12 19.88
C SER A 6 -0.89 22.38 20.48
N CYS A 7 0.24 22.30 21.21
CA CYS A 7 0.77 23.45 21.95
C CYS A 7 2.27 23.72 21.73
N GLY A 8 2.95 22.96 20.87
CA GLY A 8 4.36 23.11 20.56
C GLY A 8 5.35 22.71 21.67
N SER A 9 4.89 22.23 22.82
CA SER A 9 5.73 21.84 23.94
C SER A 9 6.54 20.58 23.63
N SER A 10 7.81 20.55 24.10
CA SER A 10 8.65 19.34 24.07
C SER A 10 8.41 18.39 25.26
N LYS A 11 7.54 18.75 26.21
CA LYS A 11 7.25 17.96 27.41
C LYS A 11 6.34 16.77 27.06
N LEU A 12 6.82 15.85 26.22
CA LEU A 12 6.11 14.65 25.81
C LEU A 12 6.63 13.44 26.60
N ILE A 13 5.73 12.65 27.17
CA ILE A 13 6.05 11.39 27.84
C ILE A 13 5.21 10.25 27.27
N LYS A 14 5.65 9.02 27.51
CA LYS A 14 4.86 7.80 27.24
C LYS A 14 4.27 7.31 28.55
N GLU A 15 2.96 7.29 28.63
CA GLU A 15 2.22 6.74 29.77
C GLU A 15 0.91 6.10 29.28
N ILE A 16 0.24 5.34 30.17
CA ILE A 16 -1.09 4.83 29.95
C ILE A 16 -2.07 5.88 30.51
N PRO A 17 -2.83 6.61 29.65
CA PRO A 17 -3.79 7.59 30.12
C PRO A 17 -4.92 6.92 30.90
N GLU A 18 -5.60 7.68 31.76
CA GLU A 18 -6.79 7.21 32.46
C GLU A 18 -7.86 6.74 31.43
N GLY A 19 -8.38 5.54 31.63
CA GLY A 19 -9.36 4.91 30.74
C GLY A 19 -8.78 4.24 29.50
N ASP A 20 -7.44 4.30 29.25
CA ASP A 20 -6.79 3.56 28.17
C ASP A 20 -6.09 2.28 28.73
N HIS A 21 -5.68 1.40 27.83
CA HIS A 21 -4.96 0.15 28.15
C HIS A 21 -3.60 0.06 27.43
N ARG A 22 -3.18 1.11 26.71
CA ARG A 22 -1.93 1.18 25.95
C ARG A 22 -1.14 2.43 26.25
N LEU A 23 0.18 2.31 26.11
CA LEU A 23 1.08 3.47 26.17
C LEU A 23 0.75 4.43 25.03
N ARG A 24 0.51 5.70 25.38
CA ARG A 24 0.31 6.81 24.47
C ARG A 24 1.38 7.88 24.69
N ILE A 25 1.56 8.75 23.71
CA ILE A 25 2.34 9.97 23.90
C ILE A 25 1.40 11.01 24.50
N VAL A 26 1.73 11.51 25.68
CA VAL A 26 0.94 12.51 26.40
C VAL A 26 1.78 13.77 26.58
N CYS A 27 1.19 14.92 26.30
CA CYS A 27 1.83 16.21 26.53
C CYS A 27 1.57 16.68 27.97
N LYS A 28 2.64 16.85 28.78
CA LYS A 28 2.52 17.34 30.15
C LYS A 28 2.31 18.85 30.28
N ASN A 29 2.16 19.56 29.17
CA ASN A 29 1.88 20.99 29.18
C ASN A 29 0.40 21.33 28.88
N CYS A 30 -0.29 20.49 28.10
CA CYS A 30 -1.70 20.71 27.71
C CYS A 30 -2.52 19.43 27.77
N ASP A 31 -2.02 18.37 28.36
CA ASP A 31 -2.65 17.07 28.56
C ASP A 31 -3.20 16.38 27.29
N THR A 32 -2.81 16.88 26.10
CA THR A 32 -3.19 16.24 24.83
C THR A 32 -2.63 14.83 24.74
N ILE A 33 -3.48 13.86 24.49
CA ILE A 33 -3.14 12.47 24.21
C ILE A 33 -2.99 12.32 22.70
N HIS A 34 -1.80 11.89 22.24
CA HIS A 34 -1.52 11.67 20.82
C HIS A 34 -1.75 10.20 20.45
N TYR A 35 -2.76 9.94 19.64
CA TYR A 35 -3.04 8.64 19.07
C TYR A 35 -2.24 8.48 17.76
N ILE A 36 -1.57 7.33 17.61
CA ILE A 36 -0.85 6.98 16.38
C ILE A 36 -1.48 5.71 15.84
N ASN A 37 -2.02 5.79 14.63
CA ASN A 37 -2.61 4.67 13.91
C ASN A 37 -1.67 4.19 12.81
N PRO A 38 -1.78 2.94 12.33
CA PRO A 38 -1.11 2.50 11.13
C PRO A 38 -1.48 3.39 9.93
N ASN A 39 -0.50 3.64 9.06
CA ASN A 39 -0.74 4.31 7.80
C ASN A 39 -1.45 3.36 6.83
N LEU A 40 -2.43 3.87 6.09
CA LEU A 40 -3.06 3.15 5.00
C LEU A 40 -2.27 3.37 3.72
N ILE A 41 -1.99 2.27 3.01
CA ILE A 41 -1.42 2.26 1.67
C ILE A 41 -2.49 1.69 0.75
N VAL A 42 -2.76 2.37 -0.34
CA VAL A 42 -3.76 1.97 -1.32
C VAL A 42 -3.12 1.80 -2.70
N GLY A 43 -3.58 0.84 -3.47
CA GLY A 43 -3.03 0.61 -4.81
C GLY A 43 -3.77 -0.47 -5.57
N CYS A 44 -3.26 -0.80 -6.75
CA CYS A 44 -3.92 -1.71 -7.67
C CYS A 44 -3.01 -2.84 -8.17
N LEU A 45 -3.59 -4.03 -8.25
CA LEU A 45 -3.16 -5.12 -9.11
C LEU A 45 -3.88 -4.93 -10.44
N ILE A 46 -3.16 -4.40 -11.44
CA ILE A 46 -3.71 -3.98 -12.73
C ILE A 46 -3.49 -5.06 -13.76
N LEU A 47 -4.54 -5.45 -14.45
CA LEU A 47 -4.48 -6.42 -15.54
C LEU A 47 -4.74 -5.74 -16.90
N ASN A 48 -4.07 -6.21 -17.95
CA ASN A 48 -4.40 -5.89 -19.34
C ASN A 48 -5.40 -6.92 -19.90
N ASP A 49 -5.83 -6.73 -21.14
CA ASP A 49 -6.80 -7.62 -21.83
C ASP A 49 -6.27 -9.04 -22.05
N LYS A 50 -4.96 -9.25 -21.95
CA LYS A 50 -4.33 -10.58 -22.02
C LYS A 50 -4.29 -11.29 -20.67
N GLY A 51 -4.69 -10.60 -19.58
CA GLY A 51 -4.60 -11.12 -18.22
C GLY A 51 -3.20 -11.05 -17.63
N GLU A 52 -2.30 -10.26 -18.20
CA GLU A 52 -0.96 -9.99 -17.67
C GLU A 52 -1.02 -8.87 -16.63
N VAL A 53 -0.21 -8.96 -15.57
CA VAL A 53 -0.16 -7.98 -14.49
C VAL A 53 0.88 -6.89 -14.76
N MET A 54 0.47 -5.63 -14.57
CA MET A 54 1.39 -4.49 -14.62
C MET A 54 2.26 -4.45 -13.36
N LEU A 55 3.57 -4.35 -13.54
CA LEU A 55 4.53 -4.03 -12.49
C LEU A 55 5.35 -2.81 -12.90
N CYS A 56 5.67 -1.98 -11.90
CA CYS A 56 6.48 -0.78 -12.05
C CYS A 56 7.83 -0.99 -11.37
N ARG A 57 8.92 -0.61 -12.04
CA ARG A 57 10.26 -0.63 -11.45
C ARG A 57 10.50 0.65 -10.68
N ARG A 58 10.70 0.55 -9.39
CA ARG A 58 10.83 1.69 -8.49
C ARG A 58 12.01 2.60 -8.84
N GLY A 59 11.74 3.89 -9.02
CA GLY A 59 12.73 4.95 -9.23
C GLY A 59 13.23 5.60 -7.95
N ILE A 60 12.65 5.23 -6.78
CA ILE A 60 12.92 5.85 -5.48
C ILE A 60 13.16 4.81 -4.38
N GLU A 61 13.86 5.23 -3.31
CA GLU A 61 14.00 4.42 -2.10
C GLU A 61 12.67 4.41 -1.27
N PRO A 62 12.43 3.39 -0.48
CA PRO A 62 13.19 2.14 -0.31
C PRO A 62 13.00 1.20 -1.51
N ARG A 63 13.95 0.27 -1.68
CA ARG A 63 13.89 -0.75 -2.74
C ARG A 63 13.98 -0.19 -4.17
N LEU A 64 14.81 0.84 -4.38
CA LEU A 64 15.17 1.34 -5.71
C LEU A 64 15.53 0.20 -6.67
N GLY A 65 14.96 0.19 -7.88
CA GLY A 65 15.21 -0.81 -8.92
C GLY A 65 14.42 -2.12 -8.79
N TYR A 66 13.65 -2.32 -7.71
CA TYR A 66 12.76 -3.48 -7.56
C TYR A 66 11.38 -3.22 -8.18
N TRP A 67 10.67 -4.31 -8.50
CA TRP A 67 9.33 -4.26 -9.06
C TRP A 67 8.27 -4.16 -7.96
N ASN A 68 7.24 -3.34 -8.17
CA ASN A 68 6.09 -3.21 -7.28
C ASN A 68 4.78 -3.07 -8.06
N LEU A 69 3.68 -3.32 -7.37
CA LEU A 69 2.36 -2.85 -7.79
C LEU A 69 2.29 -1.35 -7.52
N PRO A 70 1.67 -0.53 -8.39
CA PRO A 70 1.48 0.89 -8.13
C PRO A 70 0.63 1.08 -6.86
N ALA A 71 1.20 1.79 -5.89
CA ALA A 71 0.57 2.00 -4.59
C ALA A 71 1.31 3.03 -3.73
N GLY A 72 0.57 3.89 -3.04
CA GLY A 72 1.11 4.86 -2.10
C GLY A 72 0.18 5.17 -0.93
N PHE A 73 0.46 6.23 -0.21
CA PHE A 73 -0.28 6.60 0.99
C PHE A 73 -1.67 7.13 0.66
N LEU A 74 -2.67 6.64 1.39
CA LEU A 74 -4.00 7.24 1.36
C LEU A 74 -3.92 8.64 1.96
N GLU A 75 -4.43 9.63 1.24
CA GLU A 75 -4.50 11.01 1.70
C GLU A 75 -5.83 11.32 2.42
N ASN A 76 -5.84 12.42 3.17
CA ASN A 76 -7.07 12.89 3.79
C ASN A 76 -8.05 13.37 2.70
N GLU A 77 -9.36 13.23 2.98
CA GLU A 77 -10.45 13.70 2.11
C GLU A 77 -10.67 12.89 0.83
N GLU A 78 -9.98 11.75 0.64
CA GLU A 78 -10.25 10.82 -0.46
C GLU A 78 -10.77 9.46 0.05
N SER A 79 -11.54 8.75 -0.78
CA SER A 79 -11.89 7.35 -0.51
C SER A 79 -10.72 6.43 -0.87
N VAL A 80 -10.71 5.21 -0.32
CA VAL A 80 -9.64 4.24 -0.60
C VAL A 80 -9.55 3.88 -2.08
N GLU A 81 -10.68 3.89 -2.81
CA GLU A 81 -10.74 3.66 -4.25
C GLU A 81 -10.15 4.85 -5.03
N LEU A 82 -10.50 6.09 -4.63
CA LEU A 82 -9.97 7.29 -5.28
C LEU A 82 -8.47 7.42 -5.06
N GLY A 83 -7.99 7.15 -3.85
CA GLY A 83 -6.56 7.11 -3.56
C GLY A 83 -5.82 6.08 -4.39
N ALA A 84 -6.37 4.86 -4.53
CA ALA A 84 -5.77 3.83 -5.38
C ALA A 84 -5.72 4.23 -6.85
N LEU A 85 -6.76 4.89 -7.38
CA LEU A 85 -6.78 5.41 -8.75
C LEU A 85 -5.77 6.54 -8.96
N ARG A 86 -5.66 7.47 -8.00
CA ARG A 86 -4.68 8.57 -8.01
C ARG A 86 -3.25 8.01 -8.06
N GLU A 87 -2.91 7.06 -7.17
CA GLU A 87 -1.58 6.43 -7.16
C GLU A 87 -1.25 5.74 -8.49
N VAL A 88 -2.23 5.04 -9.09
CA VAL A 88 -2.05 4.44 -10.43
C VAL A 88 -1.73 5.50 -11.47
N GLU A 89 -2.49 6.60 -11.49
CA GLU A 89 -2.28 7.69 -12.46
C GLU A 89 -0.93 8.38 -12.23
N GLU A 90 -0.56 8.68 -10.98
CA GLU A 90 0.70 9.34 -10.62
C GLU A 90 1.93 8.48 -10.93
N GLU A 91 1.90 7.18 -10.61
CA GLU A 91 3.04 6.29 -10.83
C GLU A 91 3.13 5.76 -12.27
N THR A 92 2.02 5.68 -13.01
CA THR A 92 2.00 4.98 -14.31
C THR A 92 1.37 5.76 -15.45
N GLY A 93 0.68 6.86 -15.20
CA GLY A 93 -0.12 7.57 -16.21
C GLY A 93 -1.28 6.74 -16.77
N ALA A 94 -1.51 5.52 -16.28
CA ALA A 94 -2.55 4.63 -16.76
C ALA A 94 -3.92 5.00 -16.19
N ARG A 95 -4.97 4.73 -16.97
CA ARG A 95 -6.35 4.80 -16.52
C ARG A 95 -6.91 3.40 -16.36
N VAL A 96 -7.46 3.12 -15.19
CA VAL A 96 -7.96 1.79 -14.85
C VAL A 96 -9.37 1.86 -14.28
N LYS A 97 -10.07 0.72 -14.35
CA LYS A 97 -11.34 0.51 -13.68
C LYS A 97 -11.14 -0.47 -12.54
N ILE A 98 -11.38 -0.04 -11.31
CA ILE A 98 -11.41 -0.92 -10.15
C ILE A 98 -12.57 -1.91 -10.30
N GLU A 99 -12.28 -3.19 -10.09
CA GLU A 99 -13.27 -4.26 -10.08
C GLU A 99 -13.73 -4.58 -8.66
N LYS A 100 -12.77 -4.75 -7.73
CA LYS A 100 -13.03 -5.09 -6.33
C LYS A 100 -11.80 -4.92 -5.45
N LEU A 101 -12.00 -4.89 -4.14
CA LEU A 101 -10.92 -5.08 -3.18
C LEU A 101 -10.40 -6.53 -3.30
N HIS A 102 -9.12 -6.67 -3.50
CA HIS A 102 -8.45 -7.95 -3.76
C HIS A 102 -7.75 -8.51 -2.52
N SER A 103 -6.99 -7.65 -1.83
CA SER A 103 -6.30 -8.08 -0.61
C SER A 103 -6.12 -6.97 0.41
N ILE A 104 -6.05 -7.37 1.68
CA ILE A 104 -5.64 -6.54 2.82
C ILE A 104 -4.40 -7.18 3.43
N TYR A 105 -3.33 -6.41 3.59
CA TYR A 105 -2.10 -6.93 4.16
C TYR A 105 -1.54 -6.02 5.25
N ASN A 106 -1.36 -6.59 6.44
CA ASN A 106 -0.85 -5.88 7.59
C ASN A 106 0.67 -6.04 7.69
N VAL A 107 1.41 -4.93 7.72
CA VAL A 107 2.86 -4.91 7.95
C VAL A 107 3.12 -4.26 9.30
N LEU A 108 3.06 -5.05 10.37
CA LEU A 108 3.07 -4.57 11.75
C LEU A 108 4.33 -3.77 12.08
N LYS A 109 5.51 -4.22 11.62
CA LYS A 109 6.80 -3.55 11.86
C LYS A 109 6.86 -2.15 11.23
N ALA A 110 6.26 -1.98 10.05
CA ALA A 110 6.20 -0.69 9.36
C ALA A 110 5.00 0.16 9.82
N GLN A 111 4.11 -0.39 10.65
CA GLN A 111 2.84 0.25 11.04
C GLN A 111 2.03 0.67 9.80
N GLN A 112 1.85 -0.26 8.87
CA GLN A 112 1.16 -0.03 7.61
C GLN A 112 0.10 -1.11 7.37
N VAL A 113 -1.00 -0.71 6.72
CA VAL A 113 -2.04 -1.60 6.19
C VAL A 113 -2.18 -1.32 4.70
N TYR A 114 -1.98 -2.33 3.88
CA TYR A 114 -2.13 -2.27 2.44
C TYR A 114 -3.52 -2.74 2.02
N LEU A 115 -4.21 -1.93 1.23
CA LEU A 115 -5.45 -2.29 0.55
C LEU A 115 -5.15 -2.31 -0.95
N ILE A 116 -5.11 -3.50 -1.54
CA ILE A 116 -4.84 -3.67 -2.97
C ILE A 116 -6.13 -4.04 -3.68
N PHE A 117 -6.52 -3.22 -4.64
CA PHE A 117 -7.67 -3.46 -5.51
C PHE A 117 -7.24 -4.23 -6.76
N LYS A 118 -8.08 -5.12 -7.24
CA LYS A 118 -7.97 -5.66 -8.58
C LYS A 118 -8.59 -4.64 -9.55
N ALA A 119 -7.85 -4.32 -10.62
CA ALA A 119 -8.28 -3.33 -11.59
C ALA A 119 -7.94 -3.79 -13.02
N GLN A 120 -8.72 -3.32 -13.98
CA GLN A 120 -8.55 -3.56 -15.41
C GLN A 120 -8.10 -2.28 -16.10
N MET A 121 -7.12 -2.37 -17.01
CA MET A 121 -6.79 -1.26 -17.92
C MET A 121 -8.01 -0.83 -18.72
N LEU A 122 -8.22 0.49 -18.85
CA LEU A 122 -9.28 1.05 -19.72
C LEU A 122 -8.83 1.21 -21.17
N ASP A 123 -7.54 1.38 -21.38
CA ASP A 123 -6.87 1.51 -22.67
C ASP A 123 -5.40 1.07 -22.54
N GLU A 124 -4.65 1.08 -23.63
CA GLU A 124 -3.24 0.69 -23.65
C GLU A 124 -2.28 1.82 -23.23
N HIS A 125 -2.82 2.96 -22.78
CA HIS A 125 -1.99 4.12 -22.43
C HIS A 125 -1.38 3.96 -21.03
N TYR A 126 -0.06 4.11 -20.96
CA TYR A 126 0.72 4.30 -19.73
C TYR A 126 2.02 5.02 -20.06
N ALA A 127 2.65 5.65 -19.08
CA ALA A 127 3.86 6.44 -19.26
C ALA A 127 4.80 6.27 -18.05
N LEU A 128 6.09 6.40 -18.31
CA LEU A 128 7.09 6.44 -17.24
C LEU A 128 6.96 7.76 -16.46
N THR A 129 7.23 7.68 -15.18
CA THR A 129 7.22 8.82 -14.25
C THR A 129 8.56 8.89 -13.50
N PRO A 130 8.87 9.95 -12.75
CA PRO A 130 10.05 9.97 -11.90
C PRO A 130 10.10 8.83 -10.86
N GLU A 131 8.92 8.31 -10.48
CA GLU A 131 8.80 7.24 -9.48
C GLU A 131 8.84 5.84 -10.09
N SER A 132 8.58 5.73 -11.41
CA SER A 132 8.56 4.46 -12.14
C SER A 132 9.48 4.50 -13.35
N THR A 133 10.69 3.94 -13.21
CA THR A 133 11.73 3.97 -14.26
C THR A 133 11.49 2.96 -15.38
N GLU A 134 10.66 1.96 -15.15
CA GLU A 134 10.23 0.95 -16.12
C GLU A 134 8.83 0.47 -15.75
N ILE A 135 7.98 0.25 -16.75
CA ILE A 135 6.65 -0.35 -16.59
C ILE A 135 6.56 -1.52 -17.53
N LYS A 136 6.13 -2.68 -17.03
CA LYS A 136 6.04 -3.90 -17.83
C LYS A 136 4.87 -4.76 -17.40
N PHE A 137 4.25 -5.43 -18.37
CA PHE A 137 3.26 -6.47 -18.12
C PHE A 137 3.92 -7.84 -18.06
N PHE A 138 3.53 -8.64 -17.08
CA PHE A 138 4.05 -9.97 -16.83
C PHE A 138 2.94 -11.02 -16.86
N ASP A 139 3.16 -12.07 -17.64
CA ASP A 139 2.43 -13.31 -17.43
C ASP A 139 2.73 -13.84 -16.01
N TRP A 140 1.73 -14.46 -15.37
CA TRP A 140 1.87 -14.94 -14.00
C TRP A 140 3.04 -15.93 -13.78
N LYS A 141 3.45 -16.66 -14.83
CA LYS A 141 4.61 -17.58 -14.80
C LYS A 141 5.95 -16.86 -14.92
N ALA A 142 5.94 -15.62 -15.41
CA ALA A 142 7.13 -14.84 -15.68
C ALA A 142 7.41 -13.74 -14.63
N ILE A 143 6.67 -13.72 -13.52
CA ILE A 143 6.87 -12.75 -12.44
C ILE A 143 8.26 -12.90 -11.84
N PRO A 144 9.07 -11.83 -11.76
CA PRO A 144 10.43 -11.85 -11.21
C PRO A 144 10.39 -11.82 -9.66
N TRP A 145 10.06 -12.94 -9.04
CA TRP A 145 9.79 -13.04 -7.60
C TRP A 145 10.90 -12.52 -6.70
N ASP A 146 12.17 -12.72 -7.08
CA ASP A 146 13.33 -12.29 -6.30
C ASP A 146 13.57 -10.77 -6.39
N GLU A 147 12.95 -10.12 -7.37
CA GLU A 147 13.02 -8.69 -7.59
C GLU A 147 11.74 -7.95 -7.14
N ILE A 148 10.79 -8.60 -6.48
CA ILE A 148 9.59 -7.93 -5.95
C ILE A 148 9.95 -7.17 -4.67
N ALA A 149 9.59 -5.87 -4.64
CA ALA A 149 10.02 -4.94 -3.61
C ALA A 149 9.50 -5.27 -2.20
N PHE A 150 8.23 -5.65 -2.08
CA PHE A 150 7.53 -5.73 -0.80
C PHE A 150 6.73 -7.03 -0.64
N SER A 151 6.67 -7.51 0.61
CA SER A 151 5.88 -8.70 0.96
C SER A 151 4.38 -8.54 0.70
N SER A 152 3.85 -7.32 0.81
CA SER A 152 2.46 -6.99 0.46
C SER A 152 2.16 -7.26 -1.02
N ASN A 153 3.08 -6.92 -1.92
CA ASN A 153 2.96 -7.20 -3.35
C ASN A 153 3.03 -8.71 -3.62
N ILE A 154 3.98 -9.41 -2.98
CA ILE A 154 4.07 -10.88 -3.07
C ILE A 154 2.78 -11.53 -2.61
N HIS A 155 2.18 -11.05 -1.51
CA HIS A 155 0.91 -11.54 -0.99
C HIS A 155 -0.23 -11.37 -2.00
N ALA A 156 -0.39 -10.17 -2.55
CA ALA A 156 -1.43 -9.87 -3.55
C ALA A 156 -1.25 -10.69 -4.84
N LEU A 157 -0.02 -10.77 -5.37
CA LEU A 157 0.30 -11.54 -6.58
C LEU A 157 0.06 -13.04 -6.40
N LYS A 158 0.45 -13.61 -5.25
CA LYS A 158 0.21 -15.04 -4.95
C LYS A 158 -1.27 -15.35 -4.83
N HIS A 159 -2.05 -14.46 -4.23
CA HIS A 159 -3.49 -14.63 -4.17
C HIS A 159 -4.12 -14.59 -5.55
N TRP A 160 -3.76 -13.61 -6.38
CA TRP A 160 -4.23 -13.54 -7.78
C TRP A 160 -3.94 -14.83 -8.55
N ILE A 161 -2.72 -15.37 -8.44
CA ILE A 161 -2.35 -16.64 -9.09
C ILE A 161 -3.15 -17.81 -8.53
N SER A 162 -3.41 -17.84 -7.22
CA SER A 162 -4.26 -18.86 -6.61
C SER A 162 -5.66 -18.86 -7.23
N VAL A 163 -6.26 -17.66 -7.40
CA VAL A 163 -7.57 -17.51 -8.05
C VAL A 163 -7.54 -17.98 -9.50
N LEU A 164 -6.50 -17.66 -10.27
CA LEU A 164 -6.33 -18.17 -11.65
C LEU A 164 -6.27 -19.69 -11.73
N ASN A 165 -5.78 -20.36 -10.68
CA ASN A 165 -5.72 -21.81 -10.57
C ASN A 165 -6.95 -22.45 -9.88
N GLY A 166 -8.05 -21.71 -9.79
CA GLY A 166 -9.33 -22.21 -9.25
C GLY A 166 -9.47 -22.08 -7.73
N GLY A 167 -8.61 -21.31 -7.08
CA GLY A 167 -8.76 -20.93 -5.67
C GLY A 167 -9.91 -19.94 -5.44
N PRO A 168 -10.31 -19.73 -4.18
CA PRO A 168 -11.40 -18.83 -3.84
C PRO A 168 -11.08 -17.39 -4.23
N ASP A 169 -12.04 -16.70 -4.86
CA ASP A 169 -11.95 -15.31 -5.29
C ASP A 169 -12.58 -14.37 -4.25
N GLU A 170 -12.13 -14.51 -3.02
CA GLU A 170 -12.53 -13.69 -1.87
C GLU A 170 -11.42 -12.70 -1.53
N ILE A 171 -11.72 -11.72 -0.64
CA ILE A 171 -10.69 -10.79 -0.15
C ILE A 171 -9.68 -11.58 0.69
N ASN A 172 -8.42 -11.56 0.27
CA ASN A 172 -7.36 -12.25 1.00
C ASN A 172 -6.75 -11.34 2.07
N ILE A 173 -6.85 -11.74 3.34
CA ILE A 173 -6.32 -10.99 4.47
C ILE A 173 -5.08 -11.70 5.02
N GLY A 174 -3.97 -10.96 5.12
CA GLY A 174 -2.72 -11.48 5.65
C GLY A 174 -2.01 -10.49 6.57
N THR A 175 -1.02 -11.03 7.29
CA THR A 175 -0.18 -10.24 8.20
C THR A 175 1.26 -10.70 8.09
N LEU A 176 2.19 -9.77 7.92
CA LEU A 176 3.62 -10.02 8.08
C LEU A 176 3.92 -9.99 9.58
N GLU A 177 4.17 -11.17 10.15
CA GLU A 177 4.53 -11.30 11.55
C GLU A 177 5.91 -10.69 11.85
N LEU A 178 6.06 -10.21 13.08
CA LEU A 178 7.33 -9.72 13.60
C LEU A 178 8.19 -10.94 13.95
N ASN A 179 9.12 -11.31 13.09
CA ASN A 179 10.22 -12.21 13.43
C ASN A 179 11.37 -11.43 14.05
#